data_6ee71483242e10da6f35cb1e837e3b13
#
_entry.id   6ee71483242e10da6f35cb1e837e3b13
#
_cell.length_a   1.000
_cell.length_b   1.000
_cell.length_c   1.000
_cell.angle_alpha   90.00
_cell.angle_beta   90.00
_cell.angle_gamma   90.00
#
_symmetry.space_group_name_H-M   'P 1'
#
loop_
_entity.id
_entity.type
_entity.pdbx_description
1 polymer ?
#
loop_
_entity_poly.entity_id
_entity_poly.type
_entity_poly.pdbx_seq_one_letter_code
_entity_poly.pdbx_strand_id
1 'polypeptide(L)'
;MKGVVLAGGEGKRLKPLTSITNKHLLPVFNKPMILHPIETLKDMGITDICIVTGGENIGDFMKFLGSGASFGVKLTYKIQDGPLGIAHALLQAEEFFKDEKIVVILGDNIFENVDVPPEAINDNNAYIFLKQIPNPQRFGVPVFDGNRNIVDIEEKPTDPKSEYAVTGLYIYPPSVFEFVKTLKPSGRGELEITDVNNWYIKQNKLKSIKLDGFWSDAGTFESLLRATLLHAKRSGFELD
;
A
#
# COMPACT_ATOMS: atom_id res chain seq x y z
N MET A 1 -4.00 7.13 15.37
CA MET A 1 -3.27 6.75 14.14
C MET A 1 -3.75 7.61 12.99
N LYS A 2 -2.87 7.90 12.06
CA LYS A 2 -3.18 8.56 10.78
C LYS A 2 -2.85 7.63 9.62
N GLY A 3 -3.41 7.93 8.45
CA GLY A 3 -3.20 7.14 7.25
C GLY A 3 -2.29 7.83 6.23
N VAL A 4 -1.58 7.06 5.44
CA VAL A 4 -0.92 7.55 4.24
C VAL A 4 -1.25 6.66 3.05
N VAL A 5 -1.68 7.27 1.95
CA VAL A 5 -1.89 6.61 0.66
C VAL A 5 -0.73 6.98 -0.25
N LEU A 6 0.03 5.98 -0.70
CA LEU A 6 1.15 6.18 -1.61
C LEU A 6 0.70 5.98 -3.06
N ALA A 7 0.60 7.07 -3.80
CA ALA A 7 0.02 7.13 -5.14
C ALA A 7 0.98 7.72 -6.20
N GLY A 8 2.31 7.60 -6.00
CA GLY A 8 3.34 8.17 -6.87
C GLY A 8 3.75 7.32 -8.09
N GLY A 9 3.18 6.13 -8.26
CA GLY A 9 3.59 5.22 -9.34
C GLY A 9 3.12 5.65 -10.74
N GLU A 10 4.01 5.56 -11.74
CA GLU A 10 3.77 5.97 -13.14
C GLU A 10 2.80 5.08 -13.92
N GLY A 11 2.52 3.84 -13.45
CA GLY A 11 1.59 2.94 -14.12
C GLY A 11 2.04 2.41 -15.49
N LYS A 12 3.34 2.24 -15.72
CA LYS A 12 3.90 1.82 -17.04
C LYS A 12 3.24 0.57 -17.62
N ARG A 13 2.82 -0.38 -16.78
CA ARG A 13 2.17 -1.65 -17.18
C ARG A 13 0.71 -1.48 -17.61
N LEU A 14 0.11 -0.31 -17.37
CA LEU A 14 -1.25 0.04 -17.78
C LEU A 14 -1.30 0.98 -18.98
N LYS A 15 -0.17 1.20 -19.67
CA LYS A 15 -0.19 1.92 -20.95
C LYS A 15 -0.99 1.13 -22.00
N PRO A 16 -1.80 1.83 -22.85
CA PRO A 16 -1.83 3.28 -23.06
C PRO A 16 -2.74 4.08 -22.10
N LEU A 17 -3.52 3.46 -21.22
CA LEU A 17 -4.45 4.18 -20.33
C LEU A 17 -3.76 5.26 -19.50
N THR A 18 -2.58 4.92 -18.96
CA THR A 18 -1.78 5.85 -18.14
C THR A 18 -0.99 6.90 -18.95
N SER A 19 -1.19 6.97 -20.26
CA SER A 19 -0.68 8.07 -21.07
C SER A 19 -1.57 9.33 -21.00
N ILE A 20 -2.80 9.20 -20.51
CA ILE A 20 -3.78 10.29 -20.42
C ILE A 20 -4.20 10.63 -18.99
N THR A 21 -3.89 9.78 -18.02
CA THR A 21 -4.22 10.01 -16.61
C THR A 21 -3.33 9.18 -15.68
N ASN A 22 -3.28 9.55 -14.41
CA ASN A 22 -2.60 8.74 -13.39
C ASN A 22 -3.31 7.40 -13.19
N LYS A 23 -2.55 6.31 -12.95
CA LYS A 23 -3.14 4.98 -12.76
C LYS A 23 -4.17 4.91 -11.62
N HIS A 24 -3.97 5.68 -10.55
CA HIS A 24 -4.86 5.68 -9.39
C HIS A 24 -6.19 6.42 -9.62
N LEU A 25 -6.30 7.13 -10.76
CA LEU A 25 -7.54 7.77 -11.23
C LEU A 25 -8.28 6.91 -12.26
N LEU A 26 -7.67 5.80 -12.73
CA LEU A 26 -8.36 4.83 -13.57
C LEU A 26 -9.54 4.20 -12.81
N PRO A 27 -10.65 3.89 -13.50
CA PRO A 27 -11.82 3.30 -12.85
C PRO A 27 -11.55 1.84 -12.43
N VAL A 28 -12.01 1.51 -11.24
CA VAL A 28 -12.23 0.14 -10.79
C VAL A 28 -13.72 -0.02 -10.62
N PHE A 29 -14.37 -0.60 -11.62
CA PHE A 29 -15.81 -0.62 -11.80
C PHE A 29 -16.41 0.80 -11.87
N ASN A 30 -17.07 1.28 -10.83
CA ASN A 30 -17.87 2.51 -10.81
C ASN A 30 -17.20 3.68 -10.08
N LYS A 31 -15.96 3.54 -9.64
CA LYS A 31 -15.22 4.62 -8.94
C LYS A 31 -13.73 4.61 -9.24
N PRO A 32 -13.04 5.77 -9.18
CA PRO A 32 -11.59 5.83 -9.34
C PRO A 32 -10.86 4.96 -8.31
N MET A 33 -9.77 4.34 -8.75
CA MET A 33 -8.96 3.40 -7.97
C MET A 33 -8.55 3.95 -6.60
N ILE A 34 -8.19 5.24 -6.52
CA ILE A 34 -7.72 5.89 -5.29
C ILE A 34 -8.76 5.90 -4.16
N LEU A 35 -10.05 5.79 -4.47
CA LEU A 35 -11.09 5.74 -3.45
C LEU A 35 -11.06 4.44 -2.64
N HIS A 36 -10.61 3.33 -3.21
CA HIS A 36 -10.55 2.06 -2.50
C HIS A 36 -9.61 2.10 -1.29
N PRO A 37 -8.33 2.52 -1.42
CA PRO A 37 -7.46 2.66 -0.25
C PRO A 37 -7.95 3.71 0.75
N ILE A 38 -8.58 4.81 0.30
CA ILE A 38 -9.17 5.81 1.21
C ILE A 38 -10.31 5.18 2.01
N GLU A 39 -11.21 4.43 1.37
CA GLU A 39 -12.30 3.71 2.04
C GLU A 39 -11.77 2.65 3.00
N THR A 40 -10.76 1.87 2.61
CA THR A 40 -10.11 0.90 3.49
C THR A 40 -9.59 1.57 4.77
N LEU A 41 -8.89 2.70 4.66
CA LEU A 41 -8.43 3.45 5.84
C LEU A 41 -9.59 3.96 6.68
N LYS A 42 -10.64 4.48 6.04
CA LYS A 42 -11.84 4.97 6.72
C LYS A 42 -12.56 3.85 7.49
N ASP A 43 -12.69 2.67 6.91
CA ASP A 43 -13.29 1.49 7.54
C ASP A 43 -12.46 1.00 8.74
N MET A 44 -11.14 1.25 8.74
CA MET A 44 -10.24 1.06 9.89
C MET A 44 -10.36 2.20 10.94
N GLY A 45 -11.29 3.16 10.76
CA GLY A 45 -11.47 4.32 11.64
C GLY A 45 -10.45 5.46 11.44
N ILE A 46 -9.71 5.44 10.34
CA ILE A 46 -8.67 6.42 10.03
C ILE A 46 -9.20 7.46 9.05
N THR A 47 -9.40 8.68 9.51
CA THR A 47 -9.98 9.77 8.72
C THR A 47 -9.03 10.93 8.43
N ASP A 48 -7.87 11.01 9.10
CA ASP A 48 -6.83 12.00 8.79
C ASP A 48 -5.76 11.32 7.92
N ILE A 49 -5.73 11.65 6.63
CA ILE A 49 -5.00 10.90 5.59
C ILE A 49 -4.09 11.83 4.80
N CYS A 50 -2.82 11.43 4.63
CA CYS A 50 -1.88 12.07 3.72
C CYS A 50 -1.82 11.29 2.40
N ILE A 51 -2.04 11.96 1.26
CA ILE A 51 -1.83 11.39 -0.07
C ILE A 51 -0.47 11.85 -0.58
N VAL A 52 0.40 10.88 -0.89
CA VAL A 52 1.70 11.15 -1.52
C VAL A 52 1.64 10.74 -2.98
N THR A 53 1.84 11.70 -3.89
CA THR A 53 1.75 11.48 -5.34
C THR A 53 2.91 12.17 -6.07
N GLY A 54 3.12 11.82 -7.35
CA GLY A 54 4.05 12.57 -8.21
C GLY A 54 3.55 13.97 -8.53
N GLY A 55 4.46 14.92 -8.69
CA GLY A 55 4.13 16.33 -8.90
C GLY A 55 3.29 16.60 -10.15
N GLU A 56 3.47 15.81 -11.22
CA GLU A 56 2.72 15.97 -12.47
C GLU A 56 1.22 15.73 -12.33
N ASN A 57 0.80 14.92 -11.36
CA ASN A 57 -0.59 14.48 -11.23
C ASN A 57 -1.34 15.08 -10.03
N ILE A 58 -0.67 15.85 -9.19
CA ILE A 58 -1.27 16.37 -7.94
C ILE A 58 -2.52 17.21 -8.21
N GLY A 59 -2.54 17.97 -9.31
CA GLY A 59 -3.68 18.81 -9.69
C GLY A 59 -4.95 18.00 -9.92
N ASP A 60 -4.87 16.83 -10.56
CA ASP A 60 -6.00 15.96 -10.82
C ASP A 60 -6.52 15.33 -9.54
N PHE A 61 -5.63 14.90 -8.64
CA PHE A 61 -6.02 14.41 -7.31
C PHE A 61 -6.75 15.49 -6.51
N MET A 62 -6.19 16.71 -6.44
CA MET A 62 -6.80 17.83 -5.70
C MET A 62 -8.14 18.24 -6.30
N LYS A 63 -8.26 18.24 -7.63
CA LYS A 63 -9.53 18.54 -8.32
C LYS A 63 -10.61 17.52 -8.00
N PHE A 64 -10.28 16.24 -7.93
CA PHE A 64 -11.22 15.17 -7.69
C PHE A 64 -11.56 14.99 -6.20
N LEU A 65 -10.55 14.95 -5.34
CA LEU A 65 -10.71 14.61 -3.92
C LEU A 65 -10.92 15.84 -3.01
N GLY A 66 -10.47 17.02 -3.44
CA GLY A 66 -10.54 18.26 -2.67
C GLY A 66 -9.89 18.11 -1.28
N SER A 67 -10.58 18.59 -0.25
CA SER A 67 -10.18 18.42 1.15
C SER A 67 -10.49 17.03 1.73
N GLY A 68 -11.18 16.19 0.98
CA GLY A 68 -11.68 14.87 1.44
C GLY A 68 -13.05 14.93 2.13
N ALA A 69 -13.60 16.11 2.40
CA ALA A 69 -14.84 16.27 3.17
C ALA A 69 -16.02 15.50 2.55
N SER A 70 -16.15 15.47 1.23
CA SER A 70 -17.19 14.72 0.52
C SER A 70 -17.07 13.19 0.67
N PHE A 71 -15.91 12.69 1.07
CA PHE A 71 -15.64 11.28 1.34
C PHE A 71 -15.62 10.95 2.84
N GLY A 72 -15.84 11.95 3.70
CA GLY A 72 -15.83 11.79 5.16
C GLY A 72 -14.43 11.63 5.76
N VAL A 73 -13.42 12.18 5.10
CA VAL A 73 -12.01 12.19 5.53
C VAL A 73 -11.43 13.60 5.43
N LYS A 74 -10.28 13.82 6.05
CA LYS A 74 -9.47 15.03 5.91
C LYS A 74 -8.20 14.66 5.16
N LEU A 75 -7.96 15.30 4.01
CA LEU A 75 -6.83 15.02 3.14
C LEU A 75 -5.75 16.11 3.24
N THR A 76 -4.51 15.65 3.31
CA THR A 76 -3.29 16.44 3.11
C THR A 76 -2.54 15.85 1.91
N TYR A 77 -1.84 16.69 1.15
CA TYR A 77 -1.12 16.24 -0.05
C TYR A 77 0.37 16.52 0.11
N LYS A 78 1.18 15.56 -0.33
CA LYS A 78 2.64 15.67 -0.41
C LYS A 78 3.11 15.19 -1.78
N ILE A 79 4.23 15.74 -2.24
CA ILE A 79 4.81 15.41 -3.55
C ILE A 79 6.03 14.53 -3.34
N GLN A 80 6.12 13.46 -4.12
CA GLN A 80 7.32 12.68 -4.31
C GLN A 80 8.00 13.10 -5.63
N ASP A 81 9.22 13.59 -5.55
CA ASP A 81 10.00 13.97 -6.73
C ASP A 81 10.66 12.73 -7.35
N GLY A 82 9.95 12.09 -8.28
CA GLY A 82 10.41 10.93 -9.03
C GLY A 82 10.10 9.57 -8.39
N PRO A 83 10.27 8.47 -9.17
CA PRO A 83 9.92 7.11 -8.77
C PRO A 83 11.05 6.45 -7.96
N LEU A 84 11.39 6.99 -6.80
CA LEU A 84 12.51 6.58 -5.96
C LEU A 84 12.16 5.48 -4.95
N GLY A 85 11.03 4.81 -5.11
CA GLY A 85 10.59 3.68 -4.27
C GLY A 85 9.55 4.04 -3.22
N ILE A 86 8.97 2.99 -2.62
CA ILE A 86 7.87 3.11 -1.65
C ILE A 86 8.35 3.77 -0.35
N ALA A 87 9.53 3.39 0.16
CA ALA A 87 10.08 3.98 1.38
C ALA A 87 10.40 5.46 1.19
N HIS A 88 10.88 5.88 -0.01
CA HIS A 88 11.08 7.29 -0.32
C HIS A 88 9.76 8.08 -0.33
N ALA A 89 8.70 7.50 -0.90
CA ALA A 89 7.37 8.12 -0.87
C ALA A 89 6.86 8.28 0.57
N LEU A 90 7.05 7.26 1.41
CA LEU A 90 6.69 7.32 2.82
C LEU A 90 7.39 8.46 3.55
N LEU A 91 8.68 8.68 3.27
CA LEU A 91 9.47 9.75 3.91
C LEU A 91 8.88 11.15 3.65
N GLN A 92 8.23 11.39 2.49
CA GLN A 92 7.60 12.68 2.18
C GLN A 92 6.46 13.03 3.16
N ALA A 93 5.92 12.05 3.84
CA ALA A 93 4.82 12.23 4.79
C ALA A 93 5.27 12.40 6.26
N GLU A 94 6.59 12.35 6.55
CA GLU A 94 7.11 12.36 7.93
C GLU A 94 6.55 13.49 8.78
N GLU A 95 6.56 14.73 8.28
CA GLU A 95 6.07 15.91 9.02
C GLU A 95 4.60 15.83 9.43
N PHE A 96 3.81 15.03 8.68
CA PHE A 96 2.39 14.84 8.95
C PHE A 96 2.14 13.92 10.15
N PHE A 97 3.05 12.99 10.42
CA PHE A 97 2.83 11.92 11.40
C PHE A 97 3.44 12.19 12.78
N LYS A 98 4.54 12.93 12.87
CA LYS A 98 5.28 13.19 14.11
C LYS A 98 5.43 11.93 14.97
N ASP A 99 4.77 11.89 16.14
CA ASP A 99 4.91 10.82 17.13
C ASP A 99 3.80 9.77 17.08
N GLU A 100 3.04 9.71 16.00
CA GLU A 100 1.92 8.78 15.87
C GLU A 100 2.27 7.53 15.06
N LYS A 101 1.69 6.39 15.43
CA LYS A 101 1.67 5.18 14.61
C LYS A 101 0.90 5.44 13.32
N ILE A 102 1.41 4.92 12.21
CA ILE A 102 0.89 5.20 10.87
C ILE A 102 0.41 3.93 10.19
N VAL A 103 -0.65 4.07 9.41
CA VAL A 103 -1.10 3.04 8.45
C VAL A 103 -0.75 3.49 7.05
N VAL A 104 0.07 2.70 6.38
CA VAL A 104 0.52 2.93 4.99
C VAL A 104 -0.25 2.01 4.07
N ILE A 105 -0.85 2.56 3.03
CA ILE A 105 -1.53 1.79 1.99
C ILE A 105 -1.10 2.26 0.61
N LEU A 106 -0.83 1.31 -0.30
CA LEU A 106 -0.52 1.64 -1.68
C LEU A 106 -1.80 1.99 -2.44
N GLY A 107 -1.75 3.04 -3.24
CA GLY A 107 -2.90 3.63 -3.92
C GLY A 107 -3.56 2.74 -4.97
N ASP A 108 -2.89 1.66 -5.39
CA ASP A 108 -3.41 0.65 -6.32
C ASP A 108 -3.80 -0.67 -5.64
N ASN A 109 -3.75 -0.73 -4.32
CA ASN A 109 -4.12 -1.93 -3.57
C ASN A 109 -5.59 -1.87 -3.15
N ILE A 110 -6.31 -2.94 -3.45
CA ILE A 110 -7.73 -3.10 -3.20
C ILE A 110 -7.91 -4.27 -2.24
N PHE A 111 -8.52 -3.96 -1.10
CA PHE A 111 -8.73 -4.92 -0.02
C PHE A 111 -10.21 -5.18 0.22
N GLU A 112 -10.48 -6.32 0.81
CA GLU A 112 -11.76 -6.73 1.32
C GLU A 112 -11.57 -7.18 2.78
N ASN A 113 -12.36 -6.62 3.71
CA ASN A 113 -12.39 -7.03 5.11
C ASN A 113 -11.00 -7.06 5.75
N VAL A 114 -10.45 -5.88 6.02
CA VAL A 114 -9.19 -5.76 6.75
C VAL A 114 -9.48 -5.68 8.24
N ASP A 115 -9.23 -6.77 8.94
CA ASP A 115 -9.31 -6.80 10.40
C ASP A 115 -7.95 -6.45 11.00
N VAL A 116 -7.94 -5.41 11.85
CA VAL A 116 -6.73 -4.97 12.57
C VAL A 116 -6.89 -5.29 14.04
N PRO A 117 -6.07 -6.19 14.58
CA PRO A 117 -6.18 -6.56 15.98
C PRO A 117 -5.76 -5.37 16.89
N PRO A 118 -6.37 -5.22 18.08
CA PRO A 118 -6.09 -4.10 18.99
C PRO A 118 -4.61 -3.93 19.36
N GLU A 119 -3.84 -5.00 19.43
CA GLU A 119 -2.40 -4.94 19.69
C GLU A 119 -1.64 -4.22 18.57
N ALA A 120 -2.08 -4.32 17.31
CA ALA A 120 -1.43 -3.61 16.19
C ALA A 120 -1.59 -2.09 16.31
N ILE A 121 -2.55 -1.64 17.09
CA ILE A 121 -2.77 -0.22 17.39
C ILE A 121 -1.90 0.23 18.57
N ASN A 122 -1.79 -0.61 19.60
CA ASN A 122 -1.35 -0.20 20.93
C ASN A 122 0.12 -0.54 21.24
N ASP A 123 0.73 -1.49 20.53
CA ASP A 123 2.13 -1.86 20.74
C ASP A 123 3.10 -1.03 19.88
N ASN A 124 4.41 -1.25 20.01
CA ASN A 124 5.45 -0.59 19.23
C ASN A 124 6.03 -1.48 18.11
N ASN A 125 5.27 -2.49 17.65
CA ASN A 125 5.68 -3.33 16.55
C ASN A 125 5.24 -2.75 15.20
N ALA A 126 5.97 -3.12 14.14
CA ALA A 126 5.53 -2.98 12.76
C ALA A 126 4.65 -4.19 12.39
N TYR A 127 3.69 -3.96 11.51
CA TYR A 127 2.81 -5.01 10.99
C TYR A 127 2.78 -4.98 9.47
N ILE A 128 2.88 -6.17 8.89
CA ILE A 128 2.65 -6.40 7.47
C ILE A 128 1.44 -7.30 7.27
N PHE A 129 0.75 -7.14 6.15
CA PHE A 129 -0.40 -7.94 5.81
C PHE A 129 -0.04 -8.91 4.69
N LEU A 130 -0.32 -10.18 4.91
CA LEU A 130 0.04 -11.29 4.02
C LEU A 130 -1.19 -11.84 3.33
N LYS A 131 -1.08 -12.08 2.02
CA LYS A 131 -2.09 -12.81 1.25
C LYS A 131 -1.47 -14.02 0.58
N GLN A 132 -2.10 -15.18 0.73
CA GLN A 132 -1.73 -16.37 -0.04
C GLN A 132 -2.23 -16.22 -1.46
N ILE A 133 -1.32 -16.34 -2.42
CA ILE A 133 -1.61 -16.23 -3.87
C ILE A 133 -0.74 -17.20 -4.67
N PRO A 134 -1.21 -17.65 -5.87
CA PRO A 134 -0.48 -18.63 -6.68
C PRO A 134 0.87 -18.15 -7.19
N ASN A 135 1.06 -16.84 -7.42
CA ASN A 135 2.25 -16.26 -8.06
C ASN A 135 2.81 -15.09 -7.24
N PRO A 136 3.42 -15.33 -6.04
CA PRO A 136 3.86 -14.27 -5.14
C PRO A 136 5.15 -13.56 -5.59
N GLN A 137 5.89 -14.10 -6.55
CA GLN A 137 7.20 -13.60 -7.02
C GLN A 137 7.19 -12.16 -7.58
N ARG A 138 6.02 -11.54 -7.71
CA ARG A 138 5.88 -10.13 -8.10
C ARG A 138 5.96 -9.14 -6.93
N PHE A 139 6.00 -9.66 -5.72
CA PHE A 139 5.87 -8.94 -4.45
C PHE A 139 7.03 -9.27 -3.53
N GLY A 140 7.08 -8.66 -2.37
CA GLY A 140 7.89 -9.15 -1.26
C GLY A 140 7.33 -10.51 -0.80
N VAL A 141 8.19 -11.52 -0.69
CA VAL A 141 7.81 -12.89 -0.30
C VAL A 141 8.45 -13.23 1.04
N PRO A 142 7.67 -13.53 2.09
CA PRO A 142 8.21 -13.90 3.38
C PRO A 142 8.87 -15.29 3.36
N VAL A 143 10.01 -15.39 4.05
CA VAL A 143 10.70 -16.63 4.36
C VAL A 143 10.37 -17.00 5.79
N PHE A 144 9.88 -18.22 6.02
CA PHE A 144 9.48 -18.71 7.34
C PHE A 144 10.50 -19.70 7.90
N ASP A 145 10.72 -19.66 9.21
CA ASP A 145 11.46 -20.70 9.94
C ASP A 145 10.56 -21.95 10.21
N GLY A 146 11.14 -22.95 10.86
CA GLY A 146 10.42 -24.18 11.24
C GLY A 146 9.26 -23.95 12.23
N ASN A 147 9.23 -22.82 12.93
CA ASN A 147 8.17 -22.41 13.86
C ASN A 147 7.14 -21.47 13.21
N ARG A 148 7.24 -21.22 11.89
CA ARG A 148 6.41 -20.30 11.12
C ARG A 148 6.59 -18.82 11.47
N ASN A 149 7.72 -18.44 12.05
CA ASN A 149 8.10 -17.03 12.19
C ASN A 149 8.70 -16.52 10.88
N ILE A 150 8.46 -15.27 10.54
CA ILE A 150 9.10 -14.62 9.39
C ILE A 150 10.53 -14.27 9.80
N VAL A 151 11.50 -14.80 9.07
CA VAL A 151 12.93 -14.56 9.31
C VAL A 151 13.58 -13.65 8.26
N ASP A 152 12.93 -13.52 7.10
CA ASP A 152 13.36 -12.64 6.02
C ASP A 152 12.19 -12.34 5.07
N ILE A 153 12.30 -11.30 4.26
CA ILE A 153 11.40 -11.01 3.14
C ILE A 153 12.27 -10.74 1.91
N GLU A 154 12.10 -11.56 0.87
CA GLU A 154 12.79 -11.41 -0.41
C GLU A 154 11.95 -10.54 -1.36
N GLU A 155 12.53 -9.46 -1.88
CA GLU A 155 11.85 -8.58 -2.85
C GLU A 155 11.86 -9.20 -4.24
N LYS A 156 10.69 -9.54 -4.75
CA LYS A 156 10.47 -10.11 -6.10
C LYS A 156 11.41 -11.27 -6.43
N PRO A 157 11.46 -12.32 -5.61
CA PRO A 157 12.36 -13.45 -5.83
C PRO A 157 11.99 -14.21 -7.10
N THR A 158 12.99 -14.72 -7.81
CA THR A 158 12.76 -15.64 -8.94
C THR A 158 12.28 -17.03 -8.50
N ASP A 159 12.66 -17.43 -7.28
CA ASP A 159 12.28 -18.69 -6.64
C ASP A 159 11.67 -18.40 -5.26
N PRO A 160 10.33 -18.15 -5.18
CA PRO A 160 9.68 -17.75 -3.95
C PRO A 160 9.69 -18.87 -2.91
N LYS A 161 10.06 -18.53 -1.65
CA LYS A 161 10.17 -19.49 -0.54
C LYS A 161 8.85 -19.75 0.18
N SER A 162 7.78 -19.06 -0.20
CA SER A 162 6.42 -19.29 0.29
C SER A 162 5.38 -18.87 -0.73
N GLU A 163 4.13 -19.26 -0.52
CA GLU A 163 2.97 -18.86 -1.33
C GLU A 163 2.34 -17.54 -0.85
N TYR A 164 2.98 -16.85 0.07
CA TYR A 164 2.48 -15.59 0.61
C TYR A 164 3.16 -14.40 -0.07
N ALA A 165 2.34 -13.40 -0.40
CA ALA A 165 2.81 -12.08 -0.79
C ALA A 165 2.62 -11.10 0.37
N VAL A 166 3.60 -10.22 0.59
CA VAL A 166 3.41 -9.02 1.39
C VAL A 166 2.57 -8.06 0.57
N THR A 167 1.41 -7.69 1.11
CA THR A 167 0.49 -6.77 0.44
C THR A 167 0.95 -5.32 0.57
N GLY A 168 0.28 -4.40 -0.11
CA GLY A 168 0.56 -2.97 0.02
C GLY A 168 -0.15 -2.30 1.20
N LEU A 169 -0.24 -2.98 2.34
CA LEU A 169 -0.78 -2.43 3.59
C LEU A 169 0.19 -2.71 4.73
N TYR A 170 0.51 -1.68 5.50
CA TYR A 170 1.50 -1.75 6.56
C TYR A 170 1.05 -0.88 7.75
N ILE A 171 1.47 -1.26 8.96
CA ILE A 171 1.37 -0.40 10.15
C ILE A 171 2.78 -0.23 10.71
N TYR A 172 3.22 1.01 10.85
CA TYR A 172 4.55 1.31 11.38
C TYR A 172 4.49 2.24 12.58
N PRO A 173 5.36 2.02 13.58
CA PRO A 173 5.63 3.02 14.61
C PRO A 173 6.43 4.20 14.01
N PRO A 174 6.47 5.37 14.68
CA PRO A 174 7.18 6.56 14.20
C PRO A 174 8.67 6.35 13.89
N SER A 175 9.32 5.38 14.54
CA SER A 175 10.71 5.00 14.30
C SER A 175 11.01 4.59 12.85
N VAL A 176 9.99 4.32 12.03
CA VAL A 176 10.16 3.98 10.61
C VAL A 176 10.89 5.08 9.86
N PHE A 177 10.60 6.35 10.13
CA PHE A 177 11.21 7.48 9.43
C PHE A 177 12.70 7.59 9.68
N GLU A 178 13.13 7.37 10.93
CA GLU A 178 14.57 7.39 11.28
C GLU A 178 15.34 6.31 10.51
N PHE A 179 14.76 5.12 10.37
CA PHE A 179 15.38 4.06 9.59
C PHE A 179 15.37 4.37 8.09
N VAL A 180 14.25 4.84 7.53
CA VAL A 180 14.13 5.17 6.09
C VAL A 180 15.20 6.18 5.66
N LYS A 181 15.55 7.16 6.51
CA LYS A 181 16.63 8.13 6.24
C LYS A 181 18.01 7.48 6.08
N THR A 182 18.22 6.29 6.61
CA THR A 182 19.50 5.56 6.52
C THR A 182 19.57 4.61 5.31
N LEU A 183 18.45 4.37 4.62
CA LEU A 183 18.40 3.46 3.48
C LEU A 183 19.24 3.97 2.32
N LYS A 184 19.80 3.01 1.60
CA LYS A 184 20.48 3.24 0.32
C LYS A 184 19.61 2.66 -0.81
N PRO A 185 19.60 3.30 -1.99
CA PRO A 185 18.91 2.75 -3.13
C PRO A 185 19.36 1.34 -3.48
N SER A 186 18.42 0.47 -3.79
CA SER A 186 18.65 -0.89 -4.27
C SER A 186 19.30 -0.89 -5.67
N GLY A 187 19.60 -2.05 -6.22
CA GLY A 187 20.04 -2.21 -7.60
C GLY A 187 19.04 -1.70 -8.65
N ARG A 188 17.79 -1.41 -8.24
CA ARG A 188 16.74 -0.78 -9.07
C ARG A 188 16.70 0.76 -8.93
N GLY A 189 17.55 1.33 -8.09
CA GLY A 189 17.54 2.77 -7.78
C GLY A 189 16.42 3.20 -6.85
N GLU A 190 15.75 2.26 -6.15
CA GLU A 190 14.61 2.49 -5.28
C GLU A 190 14.97 2.29 -3.81
N LEU A 191 14.37 3.08 -2.91
CA LEU A 191 14.34 2.78 -1.48
C LEU A 191 13.20 1.79 -1.22
N GLU A 192 13.59 0.54 -0.92
CA GLU A 192 12.66 -0.57 -0.86
C GLU A 192 11.93 -0.64 0.50
N ILE A 193 10.62 -0.83 0.46
CA ILE A 193 9.86 -1.07 1.68
C ILE A 193 10.19 -2.44 2.30
N THR A 194 10.67 -3.37 1.50
CA THR A 194 11.15 -4.68 1.95
C THR A 194 12.34 -4.55 2.88
N ASP A 195 13.25 -3.60 2.64
CA ASP A 195 14.39 -3.34 3.54
C ASP A 195 13.91 -2.78 4.89
N VAL A 196 12.86 -1.96 4.88
CA VAL A 196 12.21 -1.48 6.11
C VAL A 196 11.64 -2.65 6.91
N ASN A 197 10.92 -3.55 6.27
CA ASN A 197 10.35 -4.73 6.91
C ASN A 197 11.45 -5.64 7.48
N ASN A 198 12.51 -5.89 6.72
CA ASN A 198 13.66 -6.70 7.14
C ASN A 198 14.42 -6.08 8.32
N TRP A 199 14.48 -4.74 8.39
CA TRP A 199 15.02 -4.08 9.57
C TRP A 199 14.20 -4.39 10.83
N TYR A 200 12.85 -4.34 10.75
CA TYR A 200 11.99 -4.70 11.86
C TYR A 200 12.08 -6.19 12.24
N ILE A 201 12.29 -7.10 11.27
CA ILE A 201 12.58 -8.52 11.55
C ILE A 201 13.84 -8.64 12.42
N LYS A 202 14.94 -7.98 12.03
CA LYS A 202 16.22 -8.01 12.77
C LYS A 202 16.09 -7.43 14.20
N GLN A 203 15.12 -6.58 14.45
CA GLN A 203 14.81 -6.03 15.77
C GLN A 203 13.82 -6.90 16.58
N ASN A 204 13.35 -8.03 16.03
CA ASN A 204 12.25 -8.83 16.59
C ASN A 204 10.96 -8.00 16.81
N LYS A 205 10.71 -7.03 15.95
CA LYS A 205 9.57 -6.08 16.02
C LYS A 205 8.68 -6.11 14.79
N LEU A 206 8.77 -7.13 13.94
CA LEU A 206 7.82 -7.34 12.85
C LEU A 206 6.79 -8.40 13.25
N LYS A 207 5.53 -8.08 13.05
CA LYS A 207 4.41 -9.02 13.14
C LYS A 207 3.68 -9.09 11.81
N SER A 208 2.97 -10.18 11.55
CA SER A 208 2.19 -10.34 10.33
C SER A 208 0.74 -10.70 10.62
N ILE A 209 -0.15 -10.19 9.76
CA ILE A 209 -1.59 -10.48 9.77
C ILE A 209 -1.92 -11.14 8.45
N LYS A 210 -2.54 -12.32 8.48
CA LYS A 210 -3.02 -13.01 7.28
C LYS A 210 -4.38 -12.48 6.89
N LEU A 211 -4.56 -12.16 5.61
CA LEU A 211 -5.81 -11.68 5.05
C LEU A 211 -6.63 -12.85 4.50
N ASP A 212 -7.83 -13.04 5.03
CA ASP A 212 -8.78 -14.03 4.50
C ASP A 212 -9.55 -13.46 3.31
N GLY A 213 -9.91 -12.17 3.33
CA GLY A 213 -10.63 -11.47 2.27
C GLY A 213 -9.85 -11.33 0.96
N PHE A 214 -10.50 -10.75 -0.03
CA PHE A 214 -9.85 -10.43 -1.32
C PHE A 214 -8.76 -9.39 -1.15
N TRP A 215 -7.68 -9.57 -1.91
CA TRP A 215 -6.66 -8.55 -2.15
C TRP A 215 -6.17 -8.64 -3.60
N SER A 216 -5.95 -7.48 -4.21
CA SER A 216 -5.25 -7.37 -5.48
C SER A 216 -4.53 -6.03 -5.58
N ASP A 217 -3.33 -6.03 -6.21
CA ASP A 217 -2.77 -4.83 -6.80
C ASP A 217 -3.52 -4.56 -8.12
N ALA A 218 -4.11 -3.44 -8.34
CA ALA A 218 -4.70 -3.09 -9.64
C ALA A 218 -3.64 -2.50 -10.60
N GLY A 219 -2.43 -3.05 -10.59
CA GLY A 219 -1.25 -2.53 -11.29
C GLY A 219 -1.01 -3.11 -12.70
N THR A 220 -1.79 -4.11 -13.14
CA THR A 220 -1.77 -4.70 -14.49
C THR A 220 -3.19 -4.78 -15.05
N PHE A 221 -3.34 -5.00 -16.37
CA PHE A 221 -4.66 -5.16 -16.98
C PHE A 221 -5.45 -6.31 -16.35
N GLU A 222 -4.80 -7.45 -16.10
CA GLU A 222 -5.46 -8.62 -15.51
C GLU A 222 -5.91 -8.34 -14.06
N SER A 223 -5.05 -7.72 -13.26
CA SER A 223 -5.39 -7.42 -11.86
C SER A 223 -6.42 -6.31 -11.74
N LEU A 224 -6.39 -5.30 -12.61
CA LEU A 224 -7.41 -4.25 -12.73
C LEU A 224 -8.77 -4.84 -13.13
N LEU A 225 -8.81 -5.73 -14.14
CA LEU A 225 -10.03 -6.42 -14.55
C LEU A 225 -10.59 -7.27 -13.40
N ARG A 226 -9.74 -8.04 -12.72
CA ARG A 226 -10.15 -8.87 -11.57
C ARG A 226 -10.79 -8.05 -10.46
N ALA A 227 -10.18 -6.92 -10.10
CA ALA A 227 -10.73 -6.01 -9.09
C ALA A 227 -12.06 -5.41 -9.56
N THR A 228 -12.16 -5.00 -10.84
CA THR A 228 -13.39 -4.47 -11.44
C THR A 228 -14.54 -5.49 -11.38
N LEU A 229 -14.29 -6.75 -11.78
CA LEU A 229 -15.30 -7.81 -11.74
C LEU A 229 -15.78 -8.13 -10.31
N LEU A 230 -14.86 -8.13 -9.34
CA LEU A 230 -15.22 -8.29 -7.93
C LEU A 230 -16.20 -7.20 -7.47
N HIS A 231 -15.86 -5.93 -7.73
CA HIS A 231 -16.71 -4.81 -7.31
C HIS A 231 -18.04 -4.75 -8.07
N ALA A 232 -18.05 -5.11 -9.37
CA ALA A 232 -19.28 -5.24 -10.15
C ALA A 232 -20.22 -6.28 -9.54
N LYS A 233 -19.71 -7.48 -9.27
CA LYS A 233 -20.48 -8.57 -8.64
C LYS A 233 -21.07 -8.17 -7.28
N ARG A 234 -20.31 -7.48 -6.45
CA ARG A 234 -20.75 -6.99 -5.13
C ARG A 234 -21.83 -5.92 -5.23
N SER A 235 -21.79 -5.13 -6.28
CA SER A 235 -22.84 -4.13 -6.56
C SER A 235 -24.10 -4.74 -7.18
N GLY A 236 -24.19 -6.08 -7.25
CA GLY A 236 -25.32 -6.78 -7.86
C GLY A 236 -25.34 -6.73 -9.39
N PHE A 237 -24.20 -6.34 -10.01
CA PHE A 237 -24.09 -6.32 -11.47
C PHE A 237 -23.72 -7.72 -11.96
N GLU A 238 -24.62 -8.34 -12.74
CA GLU A 238 -24.37 -9.61 -13.40
C GLU A 238 -23.88 -9.33 -14.83
N LEU A 239 -22.84 -10.05 -15.24
CA LEU A 239 -22.39 -10.06 -16.64
C LEU A 239 -23.17 -11.16 -17.35
N ASP A 240 -23.93 -10.78 -18.37
CA ASP A 240 -24.61 -11.71 -19.27
C ASP A 240 -23.62 -12.61 -20.04
#